data_07075cea616d0416695e49fd2bf42d39
#
_entry.id   07075cea616d0416695e49fd2bf42d39
#
_cell.length_a   1.000
_cell.length_b   1.000
_cell.length_c   1.000
_cell.angle_alpha   90.00
_cell.angle_beta   90.00
_cell.angle_gamma   90.00
#
_symmetry.space_group_name_H-M   'P 1'
#
loop_
_entity.id
_entity.type
_entity.pdbx_description
1 polymer ?
#
loop_
_entity_poly.entity_id
_entity_poly.type
_entity_poly.pdbx_seq_one_letter_code
_entity_poly.pdbx_strand_id
1 'polypeptide(L)'
;MADKLDMLKIHDVQSIEDVNQMSRKGYLIDILHRLKEEGITRFIGFSGHGDAQALKELANRGDFDSMLVAMNHWNPKQPSPRQEIAVPAGKKNKMGVLIMKAVRPKETIPGLHAPDLIRYALSLKGPDAVVIGMDSKAVVNSNLEILRNFKKLSPEQMKELAVQLEPFYRHENLPWMQDNYIDGMWETISV
;
A
#
# COMPACT_ATOMS: atom_id res chain seq x y z
N MET A 1 -28.66 2.41 -1.41
CA MET A 1 -27.54 2.51 -2.38
C MET A 1 -26.79 3.77 -2.02
N ALA A 2 -25.48 3.76 -2.00
CA ALA A 2 -24.72 5.00 -1.71
C ALA A 2 -24.78 5.89 -2.95
N ASP A 3 -25.23 7.12 -2.78
CA ASP A 3 -25.35 8.08 -3.90
C ASP A 3 -24.03 8.75 -4.26
N LYS A 4 -23.01 8.59 -3.41
CA LYS A 4 -21.67 9.18 -3.58
C LYS A 4 -20.60 8.26 -3.04
N LEU A 5 -19.42 8.36 -3.63
CA LEU A 5 -18.20 7.69 -3.14
C LEU A 5 -17.38 8.68 -2.32
N ASP A 6 -16.79 8.22 -1.23
CA ASP A 6 -15.82 9.03 -0.51
C ASP A 6 -14.49 9.10 -1.25
N MET A 7 -14.04 8.00 -1.85
CA MET A 7 -12.77 7.96 -2.56
C MET A 7 -12.80 6.97 -3.73
N LEU A 8 -12.31 7.40 -4.87
CA LEU A 8 -12.12 6.59 -6.06
C LEU A 8 -10.63 6.54 -6.41
N LYS A 9 -10.08 5.33 -6.65
CA LYS A 9 -8.66 5.14 -6.93
C LYS A 9 -8.43 4.41 -8.24
N ILE A 10 -7.41 4.86 -8.99
CA ILE A 10 -6.85 4.06 -10.07
C ILE A 10 -6.17 2.84 -9.46
N HIS A 11 -6.44 1.67 -9.96
CA HIS A 11 -5.79 0.42 -9.64
C HIS A 11 -5.17 -0.16 -10.91
N ASP A 12 -4.01 -0.62 -10.95
CA ASP A 12 -2.87 -0.66 -10.08
C ASP A 12 -1.68 -0.14 -10.91
N VAL A 13 -0.93 0.81 -10.38
CA VAL A 13 0.18 1.43 -11.11
C VAL A 13 1.44 0.59 -10.97
N GLN A 14 1.94 0.02 -12.05
CA GLN A 14 3.09 -0.88 -12.08
C GLN A 14 4.35 -0.25 -12.71
N SER A 15 4.17 0.63 -13.70
CA SER A 15 5.25 1.13 -14.55
C SER A 15 5.10 2.59 -14.97
N ILE A 16 6.18 3.17 -15.50
CA ILE A 16 6.14 4.50 -16.14
C ILE A 16 5.24 4.49 -17.41
N GLU A 17 5.13 3.36 -18.10
CA GLU A 17 4.25 3.24 -19.24
C GLU A 17 2.78 3.37 -18.83
N ASP A 18 2.37 2.75 -17.70
CA ASP A 18 1.03 2.93 -17.14
C ASP A 18 0.76 4.41 -16.84
N VAL A 19 1.73 5.11 -16.22
CA VAL A 19 1.61 6.55 -15.93
C VAL A 19 1.41 7.34 -17.21
N ASN A 20 2.17 7.04 -18.27
CA ASN A 20 2.05 7.71 -19.54
C ASN A 20 0.69 7.47 -20.21
N GLN A 21 0.17 6.25 -20.14
CA GLN A 21 -1.16 5.92 -20.66
C GLN A 21 -2.26 6.64 -19.89
N MET A 22 -2.22 6.58 -18.55
CA MET A 22 -3.21 7.20 -17.66
C MET A 22 -3.26 8.73 -17.80
N SER A 23 -2.12 9.35 -18.16
CA SER A 23 -1.97 10.80 -18.32
C SER A 23 -2.35 11.33 -19.70
N ARG A 24 -2.78 10.49 -20.63
CA ARG A 24 -3.26 10.93 -21.95
C ARG A 24 -4.51 11.78 -21.79
N LYS A 25 -4.61 12.85 -22.59
CA LYS A 25 -5.76 13.75 -22.58
C LYS A 25 -7.06 12.96 -22.78
N GLY A 26 -8.03 13.18 -21.92
CA GLY A 26 -9.32 12.50 -21.91
C GLY A 26 -9.29 11.08 -21.36
N TYR A 27 -8.17 10.65 -20.78
CA TYR A 27 -8.01 9.31 -20.21
C TYR A 27 -8.24 9.29 -18.69
N LEU A 28 -7.71 8.29 -18.00
CA LEU A 28 -8.09 7.97 -16.62
C LEU A 28 -7.94 9.12 -15.63
N ILE A 29 -6.87 9.92 -15.71
CA ILE A 29 -6.69 11.05 -14.79
C ILE A 29 -7.77 12.11 -15.04
N ASP A 30 -8.01 12.48 -16.29
CA ASP A 30 -9.03 13.47 -16.64
C ASP A 30 -10.44 12.98 -16.26
N ILE A 31 -10.70 11.67 -16.42
CA ILE A 31 -11.98 11.07 -16.01
C ILE A 31 -12.17 11.18 -14.50
N LEU A 32 -11.14 10.87 -13.70
CA LEU A 32 -11.23 10.97 -12.24
C LEU A 32 -11.49 12.40 -11.77
N HIS A 33 -10.80 13.37 -12.36
CA HIS A 33 -11.04 14.78 -12.05
C HIS A 33 -12.47 15.21 -12.38
N ARG A 34 -12.98 14.82 -13.54
CA ARG A 34 -14.38 15.08 -13.91
C ARG A 34 -15.36 14.46 -12.92
N LEU A 35 -15.16 13.20 -12.52
CA LEU A 35 -16.02 12.53 -11.52
C LEU A 35 -15.97 13.24 -10.15
N LYS A 36 -14.83 13.80 -9.78
CA LYS A 36 -14.69 14.61 -8.57
C LYS A 36 -15.43 15.95 -8.71
N GLU A 37 -15.30 16.63 -9.83
CA GLU A 37 -16.00 17.89 -10.13
C GLU A 37 -17.52 17.72 -10.18
N GLU A 38 -18.02 16.63 -10.75
CA GLU A 38 -19.43 16.23 -10.77
C GLU A 38 -19.96 15.80 -9.39
N GLY A 39 -19.09 15.68 -8.38
CA GLY A 39 -19.44 15.30 -7.02
C GLY A 39 -19.84 13.83 -6.86
N ILE A 40 -19.50 12.98 -7.81
CA ILE A 40 -19.68 11.52 -7.75
C ILE A 40 -18.73 10.91 -6.74
N THR A 41 -17.49 11.43 -6.66
CA THR A 41 -16.54 11.09 -5.61
C THR A 41 -16.02 12.36 -4.93
N ARG A 42 -15.74 12.27 -3.62
CA ARG A 42 -15.17 13.40 -2.87
C ARG A 42 -13.66 13.52 -3.06
N PHE A 43 -12.98 12.39 -3.13
CA PHE A 43 -11.54 12.31 -3.25
C PHE A 43 -11.14 11.35 -4.36
N ILE A 44 -9.99 11.60 -4.96
CA ILE A 44 -9.40 10.74 -5.97
C ILE A 44 -8.00 10.31 -5.56
N GLY A 45 -7.55 9.16 -6.06
CA GLY A 45 -6.23 8.65 -5.73
C GLY A 45 -5.79 7.54 -6.67
N PHE A 46 -4.72 6.89 -6.29
CA PHE A 46 -4.22 5.71 -6.99
C PHE A 46 -3.62 4.70 -6.01
N SER A 47 -3.44 3.48 -6.48
CA SER A 47 -2.71 2.44 -5.76
C SER A 47 -1.58 1.88 -6.61
N GLY A 48 -0.58 1.27 -5.98
CA GLY A 48 0.49 0.61 -6.71
C GLY A 48 1.32 -0.34 -5.86
N HIS A 49 1.69 -1.44 -6.50
CA HIS A 49 2.64 -2.43 -6.00
C HIS A 49 4.00 -2.32 -6.69
N GLY A 50 4.03 -1.69 -7.86
CA GLY A 50 5.15 -1.68 -8.78
C GLY A 50 6.27 -0.69 -8.47
N ASP A 51 6.77 -0.07 -9.50
CA ASP A 51 7.95 0.80 -9.46
C ASP A 51 7.71 2.08 -8.64
N ALA A 52 8.61 2.34 -7.72
CA ALA A 52 8.56 3.55 -6.88
C ALA A 52 8.71 4.86 -7.67
N GLN A 53 9.41 4.83 -8.81
CA GLN A 53 9.53 5.99 -9.71
C GLN A 53 8.21 6.24 -10.44
N ALA A 54 7.51 5.19 -10.87
CA ALA A 54 6.19 5.33 -11.46
C ALA A 54 5.19 5.98 -10.49
N LEU A 55 5.18 5.50 -9.24
CA LEU A 55 4.33 6.09 -8.19
C LEU A 55 4.66 7.55 -7.91
N LYS A 56 5.95 7.90 -7.85
CA LYS A 56 6.40 9.30 -7.71
C LYS A 56 5.97 10.14 -8.89
N GLU A 57 6.14 9.64 -10.11
CA GLU A 57 5.80 10.36 -11.33
C GLU A 57 4.29 10.64 -11.38
N LEU A 58 3.47 9.63 -11.08
CA LEU A 58 2.02 9.81 -11.04
C LEU A 58 1.60 10.80 -9.95
N ALA A 59 2.21 10.74 -8.76
CA ALA A 59 1.97 11.69 -7.68
C ALA A 59 2.27 13.14 -8.10
N ASN A 60 3.23 13.35 -9.01
CA ASN A 60 3.60 14.68 -9.50
C ASN A 60 2.70 15.18 -10.64
N ARG A 61 2.03 14.28 -11.37
CA ARG A 61 1.24 14.64 -12.57
C ARG A 61 -0.24 14.89 -12.31
N GLY A 62 -0.81 14.22 -11.30
CA GLY A 62 -2.24 13.99 -11.30
C GLY A 62 -3.07 14.77 -10.29
N ASP A 63 -2.50 15.62 -9.43
CA ASP A 63 -3.25 16.36 -8.39
C ASP A 63 -4.22 15.46 -7.61
N PHE A 64 -3.70 14.34 -7.08
CA PHE A 64 -4.45 13.35 -6.33
C PHE A 64 -4.53 13.70 -4.84
N ASP A 65 -5.62 13.29 -4.19
CA ASP A 65 -5.81 13.45 -2.75
C ASP A 65 -5.08 12.34 -1.95
N SER A 66 -4.89 11.15 -2.54
CA SER A 66 -4.28 10.04 -1.82
C SER A 66 -3.52 9.06 -2.70
N MET A 67 -2.56 8.37 -2.08
CA MET A 67 -1.89 7.21 -2.65
C MET A 67 -1.95 6.03 -1.68
N LEU A 68 -2.12 4.81 -2.21
CA LEU A 68 -2.11 3.56 -1.47
C LEU A 68 -0.96 2.69 -1.99
N VAL A 69 0.04 2.49 -1.16
CA VAL A 69 1.33 1.89 -1.56
C VAL A 69 1.54 0.56 -0.85
N ALA A 70 1.93 -0.46 -1.60
CA ALA A 70 2.40 -1.70 -1.00
C ALA A 70 3.74 -1.46 -0.32
N MET A 71 3.73 -1.38 0.99
CA MET A 71 4.92 -1.10 1.80
C MET A 71 4.83 -1.78 3.15
N ASN A 72 5.80 -2.61 3.45
CA ASN A 72 5.83 -3.42 4.65
C ASN A 72 7.26 -3.88 4.97
N HIS A 73 7.38 -4.80 5.93
CA HIS A 73 8.60 -5.46 6.33
C HIS A 73 9.25 -6.38 5.27
N TRP A 74 8.56 -6.63 4.15
CA TRP A 74 8.96 -7.63 3.16
C TRP A 74 9.92 -7.14 2.09
N ASN A 75 10.40 -5.94 2.22
CA ASN A 75 11.45 -5.45 1.35
C ASN A 75 12.81 -5.73 2.00
N PRO A 76 13.72 -6.48 1.32
CA PRO A 76 15.05 -6.80 1.85
C PRO A 76 15.93 -5.56 2.03
N LYS A 77 15.61 -4.47 1.33
CA LYS A 77 16.29 -3.19 1.47
C LYS A 77 15.42 -2.25 2.30
N GLN A 78 15.83 -1.96 3.51
CA GLN A 78 15.19 -0.96 4.34
C GLN A 78 16.11 0.26 4.52
N PRO A 79 15.58 1.48 4.31
CA PRO A 79 14.22 1.78 3.85
C PRO A 79 13.95 1.34 2.40
N SER A 80 12.70 0.98 2.13
CA SER A 80 12.33 0.53 0.79
C SER A 80 12.36 1.68 -0.23
N PRO A 81 12.57 1.40 -1.54
CA PRO A 81 12.49 2.44 -2.56
C PRO A 81 11.15 3.20 -2.54
N ARG A 82 10.05 2.55 -2.17
CA ARG A 82 8.76 3.23 -2.01
C ARG A 82 8.76 4.22 -0.86
N GLN A 83 9.41 3.88 0.25
CA GLN A 83 9.55 4.77 1.40
C GLN A 83 10.46 5.97 1.09
N GLU A 84 11.52 5.77 0.32
CA GLU A 84 12.49 6.83 -0.01
C GLU A 84 12.06 7.71 -1.18
N ILE A 85 11.28 7.19 -2.12
CA ILE A 85 10.97 7.84 -3.39
C ILE A 85 9.50 8.23 -3.49
N ALA A 86 8.59 7.25 -3.33
CA ALA A 86 7.17 7.46 -3.56
C ALA A 86 6.50 8.22 -2.40
N VAL A 87 6.77 7.84 -1.16
CA VAL A 87 6.17 8.49 0.03
C VAL A 87 6.52 9.97 0.11
N PRO A 88 7.79 10.41 -0.05
CA PRO A 88 8.12 11.84 -0.08
C PRO A 88 7.42 12.61 -1.19
N ALA A 89 7.23 12.02 -2.37
CA ALA A 89 6.50 12.66 -3.46
C ALA A 89 5.02 12.86 -3.08
N GLY A 90 4.35 11.86 -2.51
CA GLY A 90 2.99 12.01 -2.01
C GLY A 90 2.88 13.13 -0.95
N LYS A 91 3.81 13.15 0.01
CA LYS A 91 3.83 14.20 1.06
C LYS A 91 4.09 15.60 0.50
N LYS A 92 5.01 15.75 -0.46
CA LYS A 92 5.25 17.01 -1.16
C LYS A 92 3.98 17.53 -1.84
N ASN A 93 3.20 16.64 -2.43
CA ASN A 93 1.93 16.96 -3.10
C ASN A 93 0.73 16.96 -2.13
N LYS A 94 0.95 16.97 -0.81
CA LYS A 94 -0.08 17.05 0.24
C LYS A 94 -1.09 15.90 0.21
N MET A 95 -0.72 14.76 -0.35
CA MET A 95 -1.56 13.58 -0.43
C MET A 95 -1.61 12.84 0.92
N GLY A 96 -2.74 12.22 1.22
CA GLY A 96 -2.82 11.17 2.23
C GLY A 96 -2.07 9.92 1.75
N VAL A 97 -1.10 9.45 2.51
CA VAL A 97 -0.30 8.27 2.18
C VAL A 97 -0.76 7.09 3.02
N LEU A 98 -1.41 6.14 2.38
CA LEU A 98 -1.83 4.89 2.99
C LEU A 98 -0.91 3.76 2.55
N ILE A 99 -0.70 2.79 3.41
CA ILE A 99 0.03 1.58 3.04
C ILE A 99 -0.85 0.34 3.15
N MET A 100 -0.56 -0.65 2.33
CA MET A 100 -1.22 -1.96 2.29
C MET A 100 -0.19 -3.09 2.32
N LYS A 101 -0.68 -4.33 2.37
CA LYS A 101 0.12 -5.56 2.40
C LYS A 101 0.99 -5.66 3.67
N ALA A 102 0.53 -5.06 4.77
CA ALA A 102 1.24 -5.06 6.05
C ALA A 102 1.37 -6.44 6.69
N VAL A 103 0.39 -7.32 6.47
CA VAL A 103 0.37 -8.71 6.96
C VAL A 103 0.16 -9.64 5.79
N ARG A 104 0.97 -10.67 5.68
CA ARG A 104 0.79 -11.67 4.63
C ARG A 104 -0.20 -12.74 5.09
N PRO A 105 -1.25 -13.04 4.28
CA PRO A 105 -2.36 -13.87 4.73
C PRO A 105 -2.03 -15.37 4.85
N LYS A 106 -1.01 -15.89 4.14
CA LYS A 106 -0.83 -17.34 3.99
C LYS A 106 0.43 -17.92 4.64
N GLU A 107 1.29 -17.11 5.24
CA GLU A 107 2.53 -17.62 5.84
C GLU A 107 2.59 -17.37 7.33
N THR A 108 2.87 -18.44 8.06
CA THR A 108 3.26 -18.35 9.46
C THR A 108 4.78 -18.30 9.52
N ILE A 109 5.31 -17.20 9.96
CA ILE A 109 6.74 -17.05 10.22
C ILE A 109 6.95 -17.45 11.69
N PRO A 110 7.76 -18.50 11.99
CA PRO A 110 7.99 -18.91 13.37
C PRO A 110 8.49 -17.74 14.22
N GLY A 111 7.81 -17.49 15.34
CA GLY A 111 8.17 -16.43 16.27
C GLY A 111 7.71 -15.02 15.89
N LEU A 112 7.03 -14.85 14.76
CA LEU A 112 6.42 -13.58 14.37
C LEU A 112 4.89 -13.70 14.27
N HIS A 113 4.22 -12.72 14.81
CA HIS A 113 2.76 -12.68 14.85
C HIS A 113 2.22 -11.45 14.13
N ALA A 114 0.98 -11.51 13.63
CA ALA A 114 0.34 -10.39 12.94
C ALA A 114 0.43 -9.05 13.72
N PRO A 115 0.28 -9.01 15.06
CA PRO A 115 0.52 -7.79 15.84
C PRO A 115 1.88 -7.14 15.62
N ASP A 116 2.95 -7.91 15.48
CA ASP A 116 4.31 -7.37 15.32
C ASP A 116 4.46 -6.74 13.93
N LEU A 117 3.90 -7.38 12.90
CA LEU A 117 3.89 -6.89 11.53
C LEU A 117 3.06 -5.61 11.39
N ILE A 118 1.91 -5.55 12.06
CA ILE A 118 1.05 -4.35 12.08
C ILE A 118 1.78 -3.20 12.79
N ARG A 119 2.42 -3.47 13.94
CA ARG A 119 3.21 -2.47 14.67
C ARG A 119 4.39 -1.98 13.84
N TYR A 120 5.06 -2.87 13.11
CA TYR A 120 6.11 -2.49 12.18
C TYR A 120 5.59 -1.52 11.12
N ALA A 121 4.50 -1.88 10.43
CA ALA A 121 3.91 -1.04 9.40
C ALA A 121 3.47 0.34 9.93
N LEU A 122 2.84 0.38 11.11
CA LEU A 122 2.45 1.62 11.78
C LEU A 122 3.67 2.46 12.26
N SER A 123 4.83 1.84 12.40
CA SER A 123 6.07 2.51 12.83
C SER A 123 6.89 3.07 11.67
N LEU A 124 6.57 2.73 10.43
CA LEU A 124 7.24 3.25 9.25
C LEU A 124 7.14 4.78 9.17
N LYS A 125 8.21 5.42 8.72
CA LYS A 125 8.22 6.89 8.57
C LYS A 125 7.51 7.29 7.28
N GLY A 126 6.57 8.22 7.40
CA GLY A 126 5.93 8.90 6.27
C GLY A 126 4.47 8.51 6.00
N PRO A 127 4.05 7.24 6.10
CA PRO A 127 2.63 6.88 5.96
C PRO A 127 1.75 7.53 7.02
N ASP A 128 0.50 7.80 6.64
CA ASP A 128 -0.53 8.35 7.53
C ASP A 128 -1.45 7.27 8.11
N ALA A 129 -1.63 6.17 7.36
CA ALA A 129 -2.49 5.05 7.77
C ALA A 129 -2.03 3.72 7.16
N VAL A 130 -2.49 2.64 7.79
CA VAL A 130 -2.27 1.26 7.34
C VAL A 130 -3.62 0.62 7.04
N VAL A 131 -3.76 0.06 5.85
CA VAL A 131 -4.94 -0.71 5.45
C VAL A 131 -4.69 -2.19 5.75
N ILE A 132 -5.53 -2.78 6.59
CA ILE A 132 -5.40 -4.15 7.07
C ILE A 132 -6.68 -4.91 6.76
N GLY A 133 -6.57 -6.11 6.23
CA GLY A 133 -7.69 -7.02 6.04
C GLY A 133 -8.31 -7.46 7.38
N MET A 134 -9.64 -7.52 7.44
CA MET A 134 -10.40 -7.92 8.62
C MET A 134 -11.56 -8.82 8.18
N ASP A 135 -11.35 -10.11 8.27
CA ASP A 135 -12.29 -11.16 7.80
C ASP A 135 -13.22 -11.69 8.90
N SER A 136 -12.96 -11.35 10.15
CA SER A 136 -13.76 -11.80 11.29
C SER A 136 -13.81 -10.77 12.42
N LYS A 137 -14.83 -10.88 13.28
CA LYS A 137 -14.93 -10.06 14.51
C LYS A 137 -13.73 -10.24 15.44
N ALA A 138 -13.16 -11.44 15.48
CA ALA A 138 -11.98 -11.73 16.28
C ALA A 138 -10.76 -10.92 15.79
N VAL A 139 -10.56 -10.88 14.46
CA VAL A 139 -9.47 -10.08 13.85
C VAL A 139 -9.71 -8.59 14.05
N VAL A 140 -10.95 -8.10 13.90
CA VAL A 140 -11.27 -6.70 14.20
C VAL A 140 -10.90 -6.33 15.64
N ASN A 141 -11.33 -7.16 16.62
CA ASN A 141 -11.03 -6.91 18.02
C ASN A 141 -9.53 -6.96 18.31
N SER A 142 -8.81 -7.93 17.74
CA SER A 142 -7.34 -8.02 17.86
C SER A 142 -6.65 -6.77 17.31
N ASN A 143 -7.06 -6.31 16.13
CA ASN A 143 -6.50 -5.11 15.53
C ASN A 143 -6.81 -3.85 16.37
N LEU A 144 -7.99 -3.75 16.96
CA LEU A 144 -8.35 -2.66 17.87
C LEU A 144 -7.48 -2.66 19.13
N GLU A 145 -7.19 -3.81 19.72
CA GLU A 145 -6.28 -3.93 20.87
C GLU A 145 -4.85 -3.52 20.52
N ILE A 146 -4.37 -3.86 19.32
CA ILE A 146 -3.06 -3.40 18.84
C ILE A 146 -3.04 -1.86 18.77
N LEU A 147 -4.10 -1.24 18.22
CA LEU A 147 -4.18 0.21 18.10
C LEU A 147 -4.28 0.92 19.45
N ARG A 148 -5.10 0.41 20.37
CA ARG A 148 -5.27 0.97 21.71
C ARG A 148 -3.96 0.97 22.51
N ASN A 149 -3.16 -0.07 22.33
CA ASN A 149 -1.89 -0.26 23.01
C ASN A 149 -0.68 0.07 22.14
N PHE A 150 -0.89 0.78 21.03
CA PHE A 150 0.17 1.05 20.08
C PHE A 150 1.28 1.90 20.71
N LYS A 151 2.50 1.36 20.63
CA LYS A 151 3.74 2.09 20.88
C LYS A 151 4.61 1.92 19.65
N LYS A 152 5.08 3.04 19.13
CA LYS A 152 5.98 3.06 17.98
C LYS A 152 7.24 2.28 18.30
N LEU A 153 7.67 1.42 17.37
CA LEU A 153 8.91 0.67 17.51
C LEU A 153 10.12 1.61 17.38
N SER A 154 11.16 1.34 18.17
CA SER A 154 12.44 2.02 18.01
C SER A 154 13.14 1.59 16.71
N PRO A 155 14.13 2.37 16.21
CA PRO A 155 14.92 1.97 15.06
C PRO A 155 15.58 0.58 15.22
N GLU A 156 16.03 0.27 16.44
CA GLU A 156 16.64 -1.01 16.79
C GLU A 156 15.63 -2.16 16.67
N GLN A 157 14.43 -1.99 17.26
CA GLN A 157 13.34 -2.95 17.16
C GLN A 157 12.88 -3.17 15.72
N MET A 158 12.82 -2.09 14.92
CA MET A 158 12.52 -2.17 13.49
C MET A 158 13.56 -2.99 12.74
N LYS A 159 14.84 -2.80 13.08
CA LYS A 159 15.95 -3.55 12.48
C LYS A 159 15.92 -5.04 12.89
N GLU A 160 15.68 -5.33 14.15
CA GLU A 160 15.55 -6.70 14.65
C GLU A 160 14.45 -7.48 13.93
N LEU A 161 13.27 -6.88 13.76
CA LEU A 161 12.18 -7.48 13.00
C LEU A 161 12.54 -7.69 11.54
N ALA A 162 13.19 -6.71 10.90
CA ALA A 162 13.63 -6.84 9.51
C ALA A 162 14.63 -8.01 9.32
N VAL A 163 15.55 -8.20 10.25
CA VAL A 163 16.51 -9.33 10.23
C VAL A 163 15.81 -10.66 10.39
N GLN A 164 14.84 -10.77 11.30
CA GLN A 164 14.07 -12.00 11.50
C GLN A 164 13.26 -12.38 10.24
N LEU A 165 12.89 -11.39 9.44
CA LEU A 165 12.11 -11.56 8.22
C LEU A 165 12.96 -11.80 6.96
N GLU A 166 14.26 -11.52 7.02
CA GLU A 166 15.16 -11.65 5.88
C GLU A 166 15.10 -13.01 5.16
N PRO A 167 15.02 -14.17 5.85
CA PRO A 167 14.91 -15.47 5.19
C PRO A 167 13.63 -15.64 4.35
N PHE A 168 12.62 -14.82 4.58
CA PHE A 168 11.33 -14.87 3.89
C PHE A 168 11.21 -13.85 2.76
N TYR A 169 12.22 -13.02 2.55
CA TYR A 169 12.26 -12.06 1.43
C TYR A 169 12.58 -12.75 0.10
N ARG A 170 11.77 -13.73 -0.28
CA ARG A 170 11.91 -14.38 -1.56
C ARG A 170 10.83 -13.88 -2.51
N HIS A 171 11.23 -13.62 -3.75
CA HIS A 171 10.32 -13.14 -4.79
C HIS A 171 9.14 -14.09 -4.98
N GLU A 172 9.39 -15.39 -4.99
CA GLU A 172 8.38 -16.45 -5.12
C GLU A 172 7.37 -16.49 -3.95
N ASN A 173 7.68 -15.89 -2.83
CA ASN A 173 6.80 -15.81 -1.67
C ASN A 173 5.81 -14.63 -1.73
N LEU A 174 5.93 -13.78 -2.71
CA LEU A 174 5.11 -12.56 -2.86
C LEU A 174 4.29 -12.64 -4.14
N PRO A 175 3.04 -13.18 -4.10
CA PRO A 175 2.24 -13.41 -5.31
C PRO A 175 2.15 -12.19 -6.23
N TRP A 176 1.97 -11.00 -5.65
CA TRP A 176 1.86 -9.74 -6.40
C TRP A 176 3.20 -9.22 -6.97
N MET A 177 4.31 -9.91 -6.78
CA MET A 177 5.61 -9.64 -7.40
C MET A 177 5.98 -10.68 -8.47
N GLN A 178 5.08 -11.63 -8.73
CA GLN A 178 5.25 -12.62 -9.78
C GLN A 178 4.87 -12.02 -11.13
N ASP A 179 5.59 -12.39 -12.18
CA ASP A 179 5.36 -11.88 -13.54
C ASP A 179 3.96 -12.22 -14.09
N ASN A 180 3.37 -13.29 -13.59
CA ASN A 180 2.04 -13.77 -13.98
C ASN A 180 0.93 -13.39 -12.99
N TYR A 181 1.21 -12.50 -12.05
CA TYR A 181 0.21 -12.08 -11.08
C TYR A 181 -0.89 -11.23 -11.74
N ILE A 182 -2.13 -11.66 -11.54
CA ILE A 182 -3.32 -10.89 -11.91
C ILE A 182 -4.08 -10.61 -10.63
N ASP A 183 -4.27 -9.33 -10.31
CA ASP A 183 -4.97 -8.95 -9.08
C ASP A 183 -6.44 -9.39 -9.11
N GLY A 184 -6.92 -9.88 -7.98
CA GLY A 184 -8.27 -10.45 -7.86
C GLY A 184 -8.40 -11.93 -8.21
N MET A 185 -7.38 -12.59 -8.73
CA MET A 185 -7.40 -14.04 -9.04
C MET A 185 -6.82 -14.90 -7.90
N TRP A 186 -7.31 -14.71 -6.70
CA TRP A 186 -6.82 -15.44 -5.52
C TRP A 186 -7.13 -16.94 -5.52
N GLU A 187 -8.10 -17.37 -6.31
CA GLU A 187 -8.57 -18.77 -6.33
C GLU A 187 -7.73 -19.70 -7.20
N THR A 188 -6.88 -19.19 -8.05
CA THR A 188 -6.12 -19.99 -9.03
C THR A 188 -4.68 -20.29 -8.65
N ILE A 189 -4.17 -19.73 -7.57
CA ILE A 189 -2.83 -20.08 -7.08
C ILE A 189 -2.97 -21.20 -6.04
N SER A 190 -3.29 -22.38 -6.53
CA SER A 190 -3.09 -23.62 -5.77
C SER A 190 -1.60 -23.93 -5.77
N VAL A 191 -1.02 -23.96 -4.60
CA VAL A 191 0.33 -24.49 -4.33
C VAL A 191 0.30 -25.99 -4.39
#